data_a38746bb59da2c2ce7164a9c74cb9c56
#
_entry.id   a38746bb59da2c2ce7164a9c74cb9c56
#
_cell.length_a   1.000
_cell.length_b   1.000
_cell.length_c   1.000
_cell.angle_alpha   90.00
_cell.angle_beta   90.00
_cell.angle_gamma   90.00
#
_symmetry.space_group_name_H-M   'P 1'
#
loop_
_entity.id
_entity.type
_entity.pdbx_description
1 polymer ?
#
loop_
_entity_poly.entity_id
_entity_poly.type
_entity_poly.pdbx_seq_one_letter_code
_entity_poly.pdbx_strand_id
1 'polypeptide(L)'
;KKIRATIRKQLGYVKRDLEYLEDYMEAGYALPSKHIDYYLTIQKLYEQQKYMYENKTHSVEDRIVSISQPYLRPIVRGKAKSPVEFGAKYDVSIDEKGHARLEKLSFDAYNENTIFVDAMNRYKERTGHYPKRVLVDQIYRTRDNRNFCKDHNITMSGPKLGRPSKDKKSTKEEYQDNTDRIEVERFFSTEKRCNGAGLIMTKLEETTLSSIAMSVLVTNLFAVDLTGIFLLFFSDNISSEKTEHYI
;
A
#
# COMPACT_ATOMS: atom_id res chain seq x y z
N LYS A 1 -8.86 31.93 -13.56
CA LYS A 1 -9.70 31.99 -14.79
C LYS A 1 -9.13 31.14 -15.93
N LYS A 2 -7.82 31.20 -16.26
CA LYS A 2 -7.21 30.44 -17.38
C LYS A 2 -7.41 28.92 -17.25
N ILE A 3 -7.10 28.32 -16.07
CA ILE A 3 -7.23 26.87 -15.83
C ILE A 3 -8.67 26.38 -16.08
N ARG A 4 -9.67 27.09 -15.54
CA ARG A 4 -11.08 26.71 -15.71
C ARG A 4 -11.52 26.80 -17.18
N ALA A 5 -11.06 27.80 -17.92
CA ALA A 5 -11.33 27.91 -19.36
C ALA A 5 -10.69 26.73 -20.15
N THR A 6 -9.49 26.30 -19.75
CA THR A 6 -8.82 25.14 -20.36
C THR A 6 -9.58 23.86 -20.08
N ILE A 7 -10.00 23.60 -18.82
CA ILE A 7 -10.80 22.42 -18.47
C ILE A 7 -12.10 22.37 -19.29
N ARG A 8 -12.79 23.50 -19.42
CA ARG A 8 -14.01 23.58 -20.25
C ARG A 8 -13.76 23.18 -21.72
N LYS A 9 -12.64 23.62 -22.29
CA LYS A 9 -12.28 23.26 -23.67
C LYS A 9 -12.00 21.76 -23.79
N GLN A 10 -11.25 21.18 -22.84
CA GLN A 10 -10.95 19.75 -22.82
C GLN A 10 -12.24 18.91 -22.69
N LEU A 11 -13.14 19.29 -21.79
CA LEU A 11 -14.44 18.66 -21.67
C LEU A 11 -15.25 18.72 -22.98
N GLY A 12 -15.21 19.86 -23.69
CA GLY A 12 -15.85 20.01 -24.99
C GLY A 12 -15.27 19.09 -26.06
N TYR A 13 -13.94 18.85 -26.05
CA TYR A 13 -13.30 17.92 -26.99
C TYR A 13 -13.72 16.47 -26.68
N VAL A 14 -13.61 16.05 -25.43
CA VAL A 14 -13.98 14.68 -25.04
C VAL A 14 -15.46 14.40 -25.32
N LYS A 15 -16.34 15.37 -25.02
CA LYS A 15 -17.77 15.25 -25.32
C LYS A 15 -18.01 14.99 -26.81
N ARG A 16 -17.46 15.85 -27.68
CA ARG A 16 -17.59 15.71 -29.14
C ARG A 16 -17.07 14.37 -29.64
N ASP A 17 -15.91 13.93 -29.10
CA ASP A 17 -15.29 12.69 -29.57
C ASP A 17 -16.12 11.45 -29.09
N LEU A 18 -16.76 11.51 -27.92
CA LEU A 18 -17.72 10.51 -27.48
C LEU A 18 -18.99 10.50 -28.35
N GLU A 19 -19.57 11.67 -28.67
CA GLU A 19 -20.71 11.80 -29.56
C GLU A 19 -20.41 11.17 -30.95
N TYR A 20 -19.24 11.40 -31.52
CA TYR A 20 -18.87 10.75 -32.77
C TYR A 20 -18.81 9.22 -32.66
N LEU A 21 -18.29 8.68 -31.55
CA LEU A 21 -18.28 7.23 -31.34
C LEU A 21 -19.70 6.66 -31.19
N GLU A 22 -20.59 7.38 -30.51
CA GLU A 22 -22.00 7.02 -30.33
C GLU A 22 -22.73 7.01 -31.70
N ASP A 23 -22.56 8.06 -32.50
CA ASP A 23 -23.11 8.15 -33.86
C ASP A 23 -22.65 6.97 -34.75
N TYR A 24 -21.36 6.59 -34.68
CA TYR A 24 -20.87 5.41 -35.42
C TYR A 24 -21.49 4.10 -34.92
N MET A 25 -21.65 3.95 -33.60
CA MET A 25 -22.30 2.74 -33.05
C MET A 25 -23.77 2.67 -33.43
N GLU A 26 -24.49 3.79 -33.42
CA GLU A 26 -25.88 3.88 -33.89
C GLU A 26 -26.00 3.58 -35.40
N ALA A 27 -25.01 3.95 -36.19
CA ALA A 27 -24.91 3.58 -37.61
C ALA A 27 -24.56 2.10 -37.87
N GLY A 28 -24.41 1.29 -36.80
CA GLY A 28 -24.15 -0.14 -36.85
C GLY A 28 -22.68 -0.56 -36.84
N TYR A 29 -21.74 0.36 -36.61
CA TYR A 29 -20.33 0.01 -36.46
C TYR A 29 -20.05 -0.45 -35.02
N ALA A 30 -19.48 -1.63 -34.85
CA ALA A 30 -19.11 -2.16 -33.55
C ALA A 30 -17.72 -1.73 -33.15
N LEU A 31 -17.55 -1.30 -31.90
CA LEU A 31 -16.23 -1.12 -31.32
C LEU A 31 -15.52 -2.48 -31.13
N PRO A 32 -14.24 -2.61 -31.48
CA PRO A 32 -13.45 -3.80 -31.14
C PRO A 32 -13.50 -4.06 -29.63
N SER A 33 -13.66 -5.31 -29.20
CA SER A 33 -13.80 -5.70 -27.78
C SER A 33 -12.72 -5.08 -26.88
N LYS A 34 -11.47 -5.03 -27.34
CA LYS A 34 -10.35 -4.42 -26.63
C LYS A 34 -10.51 -2.92 -26.34
N HIS A 35 -11.42 -2.22 -27.02
CA HIS A 35 -11.66 -0.77 -26.85
C HIS A 35 -12.94 -0.46 -26.08
N ILE A 36 -13.79 -1.45 -25.84
CA ILE A 36 -15.05 -1.24 -25.08
C ILE A 36 -14.73 -0.74 -23.65
N ASP A 37 -13.79 -1.37 -22.96
CA ASP A 37 -13.42 -0.97 -21.59
C ASP A 37 -12.85 0.46 -21.54
N TYR A 38 -12.05 0.84 -22.56
CA TYR A 38 -11.56 2.21 -22.67
C TYR A 38 -12.69 3.20 -22.91
N TYR A 39 -13.63 2.88 -23.78
CA TYR A 39 -14.79 3.71 -24.08
C TYR A 39 -15.61 3.95 -22.80
N LEU A 40 -15.99 2.89 -22.09
CA LEU A 40 -16.75 2.99 -20.83
C LEU A 40 -15.99 3.78 -19.75
N THR A 41 -14.67 3.56 -19.67
CA THR A 41 -13.81 4.30 -18.73
C THR A 41 -13.76 5.80 -19.07
N ILE A 42 -13.69 6.16 -20.36
CA ILE A 42 -13.66 7.56 -20.81
C ILE A 42 -15.01 8.23 -20.60
N GLN A 43 -16.13 7.54 -20.81
CA GLN A 43 -17.47 8.06 -20.49
C GLN A 43 -17.56 8.40 -18.99
N LYS A 44 -17.22 7.44 -18.11
CA LYS A 44 -17.22 7.67 -16.66
C LYS A 44 -16.29 8.81 -16.26
N LEU A 45 -15.09 8.85 -16.84
CA LEU A 45 -14.11 9.93 -16.60
C LEU A 45 -14.68 11.29 -17.02
N TYR A 46 -15.36 11.38 -18.16
CA TYR A 46 -15.99 12.61 -18.63
C TYR A 46 -17.08 13.09 -17.66
N GLU A 47 -17.95 12.20 -17.19
CA GLU A 47 -18.97 12.50 -16.19
C GLU A 47 -18.37 13.02 -14.89
N GLN A 48 -17.34 12.37 -14.37
CA GLN A 48 -16.64 12.79 -13.16
C GLN A 48 -15.99 14.18 -13.32
N GLN A 49 -15.33 14.43 -14.44
CA GLN A 49 -14.68 15.70 -14.71
C GLN A 49 -15.71 16.83 -14.93
N LYS A 50 -16.81 16.54 -15.60
CA LYS A 50 -17.95 17.46 -15.78
C LYS A 50 -18.56 17.84 -14.43
N TYR A 51 -18.85 16.84 -13.58
CA TYR A 51 -19.35 17.05 -12.22
C TYR A 51 -18.43 17.94 -11.40
N MET A 52 -17.13 17.65 -11.39
CA MET A 52 -16.15 18.47 -10.66
C MET A 52 -16.06 19.89 -11.21
N TYR A 53 -16.17 20.06 -12.52
CA TYR A 53 -16.16 21.38 -13.14
C TYR A 53 -17.41 22.20 -12.78
N GLU A 54 -18.61 21.62 -12.87
CA GLU A 54 -19.89 22.28 -12.58
C GLU A 54 -19.99 22.64 -11.09
N ASN A 55 -19.67 21.72 -10.21
CA ASN A 55 -19.77 21.88 -8.75
C ASN A 55 -18.56 22.61 -8.13
N LYS A 56 -17.56 23.02 -8.91
CA LYS A 56 -16.33 23.67 -8.44
C LYS A 56 -15.61 22.88 -7.35
N THR A 57 -15.69 21.56 -7.40
CA THR A 57 -15.00 20.66 -6.49
C THR A 57 -13.79 20.00 -7.17
N HIS A 58 -12.85 19.51 -6.36
CA HIS A 58 -11.71 18.71 -6.82
C HIS A 58 -11.81 17.25 -6.38
N SER A 59 -12.95 16.86 -5.79
CA SER A 59 -13.21 15.53 -5.28
C SER A 59 -14.49 14.96 -5.90
N VAL A 60 -14.44 13.68 -6.21
CA VAL A 60 -15.57 12.85 -6.64
C VAL A 60 -15.28 11.42 -6.17
N GLU A 61 -16.32 10.68 -5.86
CA GLU A 61 -16.23 9.28 -5.48
C GLU A 61 -15.62 8.45 -6.62
N ASP A 62 -14.80 7.48 -6.26
CA ASP A 62 -14.11 6.57 -7.19
C ASP A 62 -13.36 7.27 -8.33
N ARG A 63 -12.75 8.43 -8.03
CA ARG A 63 -12.10 9.27 -9.01
C ARG A 63 -11.11 8.51 -9.87
N ILE A 64 -11.36 8.44 -11.17
CA ILE A 64 -10.47 7.87 -12.17
C ILE A 64 -9.31 8.83 -12.42
N VAL A 65 -8.08 8.32 -12.33
CA VAL A 65 -6.84 9.07 -12.56
C VAL A 65 -5.98 8.48 -13.69
N SER A 66 -6.33 7.27 -14.13
CA SER A 66 -5.68 6.60 -15.26
C SER A 66 -6.72 5.89 -16.11
N ILE A 67 -6.68 6.09 -17.44
CA ILE A 67 -7.59 5.41 -18.36
C ILE A 67 -7.21 3.93 -18.53
N SER A 68 -5.92 3.64 -18.53
CA SER A 68 -5.42 2.27 -18.68
C SER A 68 -5.47 1.44 -17.38
N GLN A 69 -5.63 2.11 -16.24
CA GLN A 69 -5.70 1.49 -14.91
C GLN A 69 -6.80 2.21 -14.09
N PRO A 70 -8.09 2.01 -14.44
CA PRO A 70 -9.21 2.77 -13.85
C PRO A 70 -9.45 2.46 -12.36
N TYR A 71 -8.84 1.42 -11.83
CA TYR A 71 -8.87 1.04 -10.42
C TYR A 71 -7.92 1.88 -9.55
N LEU A 72 -6.94 2.59 -10.13
CA LEU A 72 -6.04 3.46 -9.37
C LEU A 72 -6.80 4.64 -8.77
N ARG A 73 -6.48 4.94 -7.51
CA ARG A 73 -7.07 6.07 -6.77
C ARG A 73 -6.00 7.06 -6.33
N PRO A 74 -6.37 8.35 -6.17
CA PRO A 74 -5.48 9.33 -5.58
C PRO A 74 -5.38 9.10 -4.06
N ILE A 75 -4.16 9.00 -3.54
CA ILE A 75 -3.86 8.87 -2.11
C ILE A 75 -3.34 10.21 -1.61
N VAL A 76 -4.11 10.89 -0.77
CA VAL A 76 -3.71 12.17 -0.17
C VAL A 76 -2.75 11.92 0.98
N ARG A 77 -1.51 12.39 0.84
CA ARG A 77 -0.44 12.21 1.84
C ARG A 77 -0.17 13.43 2.70
N GLY A 78 -0.68 14.60 2.35
CA GLY A 78 -0.43 15.85 3.09
C GLY A 78 1.03 16.32 3.11
N LYS A 79 1.92 15.74 2.30
CA LYS A 79 3.33 16.14 2.19
C LYS A 79 3.47 17.36 1.26
N ALA A 80 4.31 18.33 1.65
CA ALA A 80 4.50 19.56 0.90
C ALA A 80 5.02 19.34 -0.53
N LYS A 81 5.91 18.37 -0.76
CA LYS A 81 6.51 18.08 -2.08
C LYS A 81 5.67 17.17 -2.96
N SER A 82 4.88 16.27 -2.38
CA SER A 82 4.04 15.31 -3.11
C SER A 82 2.74 15.12 -2.33
N PRO A 83 1.77 16.04 -2.50
CA PRO A 83 0.53 16.00 -1.71
C PRO A 83 -0.37 14.82 -2.07
N VAL A 84 -0.24 14.27 -3.28
CA VAL A 84 -1.02 13.15 -3.78
C VAL A 84 -0.09 12.12 -4.41
N GLU A 85 -0.25 10.88 -4.02
CA GLU A 85 0.38 9.70 -4.63
C GLU A 85 -0.70 8.87 -5.33
N PHE A 86 -0.31 8.03 -6.28
CA PHE A 86 -1.21 7.14 -7.02
C PHE A 86 -0.71 5.71 -6.89
N GLY A 87 -1.62 4.77 -6.65
CA GLY A 87 -1.25 3.37 -6.49
C GLY A 87 -2.09 2.68 -5.43
N ALA A 88 -1.63 1.52 -4.98
CA ALA A 88 -2.22 0.81 -3.86
C ALA A 88 -1.68 1.35 -2.52
N LYS A 89 -2.55 1.35 -1.53
CA LYS A 89 -2.21 1.58 -0.14
C LYS A 89 -2.14 0.25 0.57
N TYR A 90 -1.09 0.03 1.35
CA TYR A 90 -0.96 -1.19 2.15
C TYR A 90 -0.31 -0.91 3.51
N ASP A 91 -0.70 -1.72 4.47
CA ASP A 91 -0.19 -1.70 5.84
C ASP A 91 0.54 -2.99 6.13
N VAL A 92 1.65 -2.86 6.85
CA VAL A 92 2.54 -3.95 7.22
C VAL A 92 2.75 -3.93 8.72
N SER A 93 2.65 -5.07 9.36
CA SER A 93 3.18 -5.31 10.70
C SER A 93 4.50 -6.06 10.63
N ILE A 94 5.43 -5.77 11.54
CA ILE A 94 6.70 -6.49 11.66
C ILE A 94 6.75 -7.14 13.03
N ASP A 95 7.03 -8.44 13.05
CA ASP A 95 7.16 -9.21 14.29
C ASP A 95 8.55 -9.03 14.94
N GLU A 96 8.74 -9.63 16.11
CA GLU A 96 9.99 -9.56 16.88
C GLU A 96 11.19 -10.22 16.18
N LYS A 97 10.95 -11.01 15.14
CA LYS A 97 11.98 -11.65 14.30
C LYS A 97 12.30 -10.84 13.04
N GLY A 98 11.64 -9.69 12.86
CA GLY A 98 11.81 -8.85 11.68
C GLY A 98 11.01 -9.30 10.45
N HIS A 99 10.08 -10.27 10.59
CA HIS A 99 9.23 -10.69 9.49
C HIS A 99 8.06 -9.75 9.31
N ALA A 100 7.90 -9.24 8.11
CA ALA A 100 6.80 -8.38 7.72
C ALA A 100 5.56 -9.20 7.31
N ARG A 101 4.39 -8.69 7.67
CA ARG A 101 3.11 -9.27 7.28
C ARG A 101 2.24 -8.19 6.68
N LEU A 102 1.69 -8.49 5.52
CA LEU A 102 0.73 -7.62 4.85
C LEU A 102 -0.62 -7.69 5.59
N GLU A 103 -0.97 -6.62 6.28
CA GLU A 103 -2.20 -6.56 7.09
C GLU A 103 -3.40 -6.09 6.27
N LYS A 104 -3.19 -5.14 5.36
CA LYS A 104 -4.19 -4.70 4.40
C LYS A 104 -3.52 -4.20 3.14
N LEU A 105 -4.16 -4.44 2.00
CA LEU A 105 -3.76 -3.96 0.68
C LEU A 105 -5.04 -3.57 -0.08
N SER A 106 -5.11 -2.32 -0.57
CA SER A 106 -6.27 -1.82 -1.30
C SER A 106 -5.89 -0.65 -2.20
N PHE A 107 -6.59 -0.50 -3.31
CA PHE A 107 -6.53 0.73 -4.11
C PHE A 107 -7.46 1.81 -3.57
N ASP A 108 -8.50 1.42 -2.85
CA ASP A 108 -9.41 2.36 -2.21
C ASP A 108 -8.77 3.00 -0.98
N ALA A 109 -9.12 4.26 -0.76
CA ALA A 109 -8.69 4.96 0.43
C ALA A 109 -9.33 4.35 1.68
N TYR A 110 -8.53 4.08 2.69
CA TYR A 110 -9.02 3.62 3.99
C TYR A 110 -8.24 4.32 5.12
N ASN A 111 -8.85 4.32 6.31
CA ASN A 111 -8.20 4.87 7.48
C ASN A 111 -7.33 3.80 8.16
N GLU A 112 -6.02 4.04 8.25
CA GLU A 112 -5.04 3.09 8.78
C GLU A 112 -5.36 2.66 10.22
N ASN A 113 -5.90 3.56 11.06
CA ASN A 113 -6.21 3.24 12.45
C ASN A 113 -7.26 2.15 12.63
N THR A 114 -8.13 1.93 11.62
CA THR A 114 -9.19 0.92 11.69
C THR A 114 -8.66 -0.52 11.56
N ILE A 115 -7.44 -0.68 11.04
CA ILE A 115 -6.84 -2.00 10.80
C ILE A 115 -6.19 -2.55 12.07
N PHE A 116 -5.89 -1.68 13.04
CA PHE A 116 -5.12 -2.03 14.21
C PHE A 116 -5.69 -3.23 14.98
N VAL A 117 -6.97 -3.21 15.29
CA VAL A 117 -7.63 -4.29 16.05
C VAL A 117 -7.59 -5.62 15.29
N ASP A 118 -7.86 -5.58 13.97
CA ASP A 118 -7.79 -6.76 13.11
C ASP A 118 -6.38 -7.34 13.04
N ALA A 119 -5.36 -6.48 12.95
CA ALA A 119 -3.97 -6.91 12.96
C ALA A 119 -3.59 -7.60 14.28
N MET A 120 -4.05 -7.08 15.42
CA MET A 120 -3.84 -7.68 16.74
C MET A 120 -4.55 -9.03 16.87
N ASN A 121 -5.76 -9.15 16.36
CA ASN A 121 -6.52 -10.40 16.36
C ASN A 121 -5.81 -11.46 15.48
N ARG A 122 -5.39 -11.10 14.28
CA ARG A 122 -4.60 -12.00 13.41
C ARG A 122 -3.26 -12.40 14.03
N TYR A 123 -2.61 -11.51 14.78
CA TYR A 123 -1.42 -11.88 15.55
C TYR A 123 -1.76 -12.95 16.60
N LYS A 124 -2.85 -12.77 17.36
CA LYS A 124 -3.32 -13.73 18.35
C LYS A 124 -3.69 -15.08 17.73
N GLU A 125 -4.37 -15.07 16.58
CA GLU A 125 -4.72 -16.32 15.85
C GLU A 125 -3.48 -17.14 15.47
N ARG A 126 -2.41 -16.45 15.07
CA ARG A 126 -1.15 -17.11 14.67
C ARG A 126 -0.31 -17.59 15.83
N THR A 127 -0.29 -16.85 16.94
CA THR A 127 0.64 -17.08 18.07
C THR A 127 -0.03 -17.64 19.31
N GLY A 128 -1.38 -17.64 19.36
CA GLY A 128 -2.17 -18.06 20.51
C GLY A 128 -2.35 -16.98 21.60
N HIS A 129 -1.69 -15.83 21.48
CA HIS A 129 -1.75 -14.73 22.45
C HIS A 129 -1.60 -13.37 21.80
N TYR A 130 -2.03 -12.30 22.49
CA TYR A 130 -1.75 -10.95 22.05
C TYR A 130 -0.28 -10.58 22.28
N PRO A 131 0.29 -9.63 21.48
CA PRO A 131 1.64 -9.15 21.71
C PRO A 131 1.72 -8.40 23.06
N LYS A 132 2.84 -8.54 23.77
CA LYS A 132 3.05 -7.81 25.02
C LYS A 132 3.21 -6.30 24.79
N ARG A 133 3.83 -5.93 23.66
CA ARG A 133 4.12 -4.56 23.27
C ARG A 133 3.86 -4.37 21.78
N VAL A 134 3.33 -3.20 21.41
CA VAL A 134 3.14 -2.80 20.02
C VAL A 134 3.68 -1.38 19.83
N LEU A 135 4.46 -1.19 18.78
CA LEU A 135 5.05 0.09 18.39
C LEU A 135 4.29 0.65 17.20
N VAL A 136 3.73 1.84 17.35
CA VAL A 136 2.83 2.41 16.34
C VAL A 136 3.12 3.88 16.08
N ASP A 137 2.74 4.34 14.90
CA ASP A 137 2.69 5.76 14.60
C ASP A 137 1.51 6.46 15.28
N GLN A 138 1.56 7.78 15.31
CA GLN A 138 0.55 8.60 15.96
C GLN A 138 -0.87 8.36 15.44
N ILE A 139 -1.04 8.02 14.16
CA ILE A 139 -2.32 7.77 13.53
C ILE A 139 -3.08 6.58 14.16
N TYR A 140 -2.35 5.56 14.63
CA TYR A 140 -2.95 4.38 15.28
C TYR A 140 -3.32 4.61 16.74
N ARG A 141 -2.86 5.72 17.38
CA ARG A 141 -3.08 6.00 18.81
C ARG A 141 -4.44 6.64 19.11
N THR A 142 -5.49 6.15 18.45
CA THR A 142 -6.88 6.56 18.75
C THR A 142 -7.30 6.15 20.16
N ARG A 143 -8.41 6.71 20.63
CA ARG A 143 -8.96 6.35 21.93
C ARG A 143 -9.35 4.87 21.96
N ASP A 144 -9.99 4.39 20.91
CA ASP A 144 -10.49 3.01 20.80
C ASP A 144 -9.35 1.99 20.79
N ASN A 145 -8.31 2.23 19.98
CA ASN A 145 -7.14 1.37 19.94
C ASN A 145 -6.38 1.32 21.27
N ARG A 146 -6.30 2.46 21.98
CA ARG A 146 -5.70 2.50 23.32
C ARG A 146 -6.53 1.75 24.37
N ASN A 147 -7.87 1.84 24.29
CA ASN A 147 -8.76 1.08 25.16
C ASN A 147 -8.61 -0.42 24.88
N PHE A 148 -8.65 -0.83 23.61
CA PHE A 148 -8.40 -2.22 23.21
C PHE A 148 -7.07 -2.75 23.79
N CYS A 149 -5.99 -1.99 23.66
CA CYS A 149 -4.69 -2.40 24.22
C CYS A 149 -4.74 -2.55 25.75
N LYS A 150 -5.43 -1.63 26.44
CA LYS A 150 -5.60 -1.70 27.91
C LYS A 150 -6.38 -2.95 28.33
N ASP A 151 -7.47 -3.25 27.63
CA ASP A 151 -8.35 -4.39 27.93
C ASP A 151 -7.66 -5.74 27.71
N HIS A 152 -6.66 -5.76 26.81
CA HIS A 152 -5.90 -6.97 26.48
C HIS A 152 -4.46 -6.97 27.05
N ASN A 153 -4.13 -6.06 27.97
CA ASN A 153 -2.80 -5.93 28.60
C ASN A 153 -1.66 -5.75 27.58
N ILE A 154 -1.91 -5.03 26.47
CA ILE A 154 -0.92 -4.70 25.44
C ILE A 154 -0.31 -3.33 25.76
N THR A 155 1.02 -3.24 25.85
CA THR A 155 1.70 -1.96 25.99
C THR A 155 1.80 -1.28 24.64
N MET A 156 1.06 -0.17 24.43
CA MET A 156 1.13 0.61 23.19
C MET A 156 2.17 1.73 23.33
N SER A 157 3.25 1.66 22.57
CA SER A 157 4.28 2.70 22.47
C SER A 157 4.23 3.43 21.13
N GLY A 158 4.65 4.69 21.12
CA GLY A 158 4.69 5.54 19.94
C GLY A 158 4.75 7.02 20.31
N PRO A 159 4.77 7.94 19.32
CA PRO A 159 4.85 9.37 19.57
C PRO A 159 3.79 9.85 20.54
N LYS A 160 4.18 10.67 21.54
CA LYS A 160 3.26 11.22 22.53
C LYS A 160 2.22 12.12 21.87
N LEU A 161 0.97 12.02 22.32
CA LEU A 161 -0.11 12.89 21.90
C LEU A 161 -0.02 14.24 22.61
N GLY A 162 -0.31 15.33 21.91
CA GLY A 162 -0.33 16.68 22.48
C GLY A 162 1.00 17.43 22.29
N ARG A 163 1.09 18.59 22.97
CA ARG A 163 2.27 19.47 22.87
C ARG A 163 3.48 18.82 23.55
N PRO A 164 4.67 18.78 22.92
CA PRO A 164 5.89 18.28 23.55
C PRO A 164 6.20 19.04 24.86
N SER A 165 6.55 18.32 25.92
CA SER A 165 7.04 18.93 27.17
C SER A 165 8.46 19.46 26.96
N LYS A 166 8.74 20.68 27.46
CA LYS A 166 10.05 21.33 27.30
C LYS A 166 11.19 20.63 28.06
N ASP A 167 10.87 19.85 29.12
CA ASP A 167 11.84 19.39 30.12
C ASP A 167 11.98 17.88 30.29
N LYS A 168 11.49 17.06 29.32
CA LYS A 168 11.61 15.60 29.47
C LYS A 168 12.79 15.04 28.68
N LYS A 169 13.78 14.53 29.39
CA LYS A 169 14.74 13.57 28.83
C LYS A 169 13.98 12.30 28.46
N SER A 170 14.23 11.77 27.25
CA SER A 170 13.73 10.47 26.81
C SER A 170 14.20 9.39 27.77
N THR A 171 13.30 8.49 28.19
CA THR A 171 13.70 7.30 28.95
C THR A 171 14.47 6.34 28.03
N LYS A 172 15.26 5.45 28.60
CA LYS A 172 15.98 4.42 27.83
C LYS A 172 15.01 3.56 27.00
N GLU A 173 13.84 3.27 27.55
CA GLU A 173 12.76 2.53 26.86
C GLU A 173 12.20 3.32 25.68
N GLU A 174 11.91 4.62 25.84
CA GLU A 174 11.43 5.48 24.75
C GLU A 174 12.47 5.57 23.61
N TYR A 175 13.76 5.58 23.94
CA TYR A 175 14.80 5.57 22.94
C TYR A 175 14.83 4.24 22.17
N GLN A 176 14.74 3.11 22.88
CA GLN A 176 14.69 1.79 22.28
C GLN A 176 13.46 1.63 21.39
N ASP A 177 12.28 2.03 21.87
CA ASP A 177 11.03 1.99 21.11
C ASP A 177 11.09 2.81 19.81
N ASN A 178 11.75 3.98 19.85
CA ASN A 178 11.96 4.78 18.65
C ASN A 178 12.94 4.11 17.68
N THR A 179 13.96 3.44 18.20
CA THR A 179 14.94 2.69 17.38
C THR A 179 14.23 1.49 16.72
N ASP A 180 13.49 0.71 17.49
CA ASP A 180 12.76 -0.46 16.98
C ASP A 180 11.72 -0.06 15.91
N ARG A 181 11.10 1.11 16.05
CA ARG A 181 10.14 1.62 15.06
C ARG A 181 10.78 1.94 13.71
N ILE A 182 12.08 2.25 13.68
CA ILE A 182 12.81 2.50 12.43
C ILE A 182 12.85 1.23 11.54
N GLU A 183 12.69 0.04 12.11
CA GLU A 183 12.68 -1.20 11.35
C GLU A 183 11.58 -1.22 10.27
N VAL A 184 10.40 -0.66 10.55
CA VAL A 184 9.32 -0.52 9.56
C VAL A 184 9.75 0.40 8.40
N GLU A 185 10.43 1.51 8.70
CA GLU A 185 10.93 2.42 7.67
C GLU A 185 12.03 1.77 6.83
N ARG A 186 12.92 0.98 7.46
CA ARG A 186 13.95 0.18 6.77
C ARG A 186 13.32 -0.85 5.86
N PHE A 187 12.31 -1.57 6.33
CA PHE A 187 11.57 -2.53 5.53
C PHE A 187 11.04 -1.88 4.24
N PHE A 188 10.25 -0.81 4.36
CA PHE A 188 9.72 -0.09 3.19
C PHE A 188 10.83 0.48 2.29
N SER A 189 11.94 0.93 2.86
CA SER A 189 13.08 1.40 2.08
C SER A 189 13.70 0.30 1.23
N THR A 190 13.93 -0.88 1.82
CA THR A 190 14.49 -2.06 1.13
C THR A 190 13.53 -2.60 0.10
N GLU A 191 12.26 -2.76 0.46
CA GLU A 191 11.21 -3.22 -0.43
C GLU A 191 11.11 -2.36 -1.70
N LYS A 192 11.08 -1.04 -1.54
CA LYS A 192 10.99 -0.10 -2.66
C LYS A 192 12.24 -0.02 -3.52
N ARG A 193 13.43 -0.07 -2.91
CA ARG A 193 14.69 0.11 -3.65
C ARG A 193 15.21 -1.18 -4.27
N CYS A 194 15.05 -2.32 -3.59
CA CYS A 194 15.69 -3.56 -3.95
C CYS A 194 14.70 -4.63 -4.45
N ASN A 195 13.47 -4.64 -3.92
CA ASN A 195 12.56 -5.77 -4.08
C ASN A 195 11.30 -5.44 -4.91
N GLY A 196 11.37 -4.41 -5.75
CA GLY A 196 10.41 -4.15 -6.82
C GLY A 196 9.19 -3.30 -6.46
N ALA A 197 8.92 -2.99 -5.18
CA ALA A 197 7.76 -2.18 -4.79
C ALA A 197 7.84 -0.71 -5.24
N GLY A 198 9.03 -0.22 -5.60
CA GLY A 198 9.23 1.15 -6.04
C GLY A 198 8.69 1.46 -7.43
N LEU A 199 8.58 0.45 -8.29
CA LEU A 199 8.05 0.57 -9.65
C LEU A 199 7.35 -0.72 -10.06
N ILE A 200 6.02 -0.69 -10.08
CA ILE A 200 5.19 -1.83 -10.48
C ILE A 200 4.74 -1.64 -11.92
N MET A 201 5.16 -2.55 -12.79
CA MET A 201 4.94 -2.50 -14.24
C MET A 201 3.66 -3.21 -14.69
N THR A 202 2.98 -3.94 -13.80
CA THR A 202 1.75 -4.67 -14.11
C THR A 202 0.59 -3.71 -14.35
N LYS A 203 -0.35 -4.10 -15.23
CA LYS A 203 -1.46 -3.25 -15.67
C LYS A 203 -2.84 -3.71 -15.18
N LEU A 204 -2.96 -4.97 -14.76
CA LEU A 204 -4.19 -5.50 -14.20
C LEU A 204 -4.19 -5.33 -12.68
N GLU A 205 -5.35 -5.10 -12.11
CA GLU A 205 -5.54 -4.93 -10.68
C GLU A 205 -4.96 -6.10 -9.89
N GLU A 206 -5.38 -7.32 -10.20
CA GLU A 206 -4.95 -8.54 -9.53
C GLU A 206 -3.44 -8.78 -9.62
N THR A 207 -2.84 -8.55 -10.79
CA THR A 207 -1.40 -8.72 -10.96
C THR A 207 -0.60 -7.64 -10.24
N THR A 208 -1.16 -6.45 -10.08
CA THR A 208 -0.54 -5.38 -9.29
C THR A 208 -0.57 -5.71 -7.80
N LEU A 209 -1.70 -6.20 -7.28
CA LEU A 209 -1.80 -6.67 -5.90
C LEU A 209 -0.85 -7.83 -5.63
N SER A 210 -0.77 -8.80 -6.55
CA SER A 210 0.16 -9.94 -6.46
C SER A 210 1.61 -9.49 -6.48
N SER A 211 1.97 -8.49 -7.30
CA SER A 211 3.33 -7.94 -7.35
C SER A 211 3.73 -7.27 -6.05
N ILE A 212 2.82 -6.54 -5.40
CA ILE A 212 3.05 -5.92 -4.09
C ILE A 212 3.23 -7.01 -3.03
N ALA A 213 2.35 -8.01 -2.99
CA ALA A 213 2.46 -9.11 -2.04
C ALA A 213 3.78 -9.89 -2.22
N MET A 214 4.20 -10.09 -3.47
CA MET A 214 5.47 -10.73 -3.80
C MET A 214 6.68 -9.90 -3.33
N SER A 215 6.63 -8.56 -3.43
CA SER A 215 7.72 -7.72 -2.94
C SER A 215 7.89 -7.81 -1.42
N VAL A 216 6.80 -7.91 -0.67
CA VAL A 216 6.81 -8.17 0.78
C VAL A 216 7.42 -9.54 1.08
N LEU A 217 7.01 -10.60 0.35
CA LEU A 217 7.55 -11.94 0.51
C LEU A 217 9.07 -11.97 0.24
N VAL A 218 9.50 -11.38 -0.86
CA VAL A 218 10.94 -11.33 -1.23
C VAL A 218 11.72 -10.56 -0.17
N THR A 219 11.19 -9.46 0.35
CA THR A 219 11.85 -8.70 1.42
C THR A 219 12.02 -9.53 2.69
N ASN A 220 11.01 -10.34 3.05
CA ASN A 220 11.12 -11.30 4.16
C ASN A 220 12.17 -12.38 3.89
N LEU A 221 12.23 -12.92 2.68
CA LEU A 221 13.23 -13.95 2.33
C LEU A 221 14.66 -13.41 2.46
N PHE A 222 14.90 -12.15 2.12
CA PHE A 222 16.21 -11.52 2.33
C PHE A 222 16.50 -11.20 3.80
N ALA A 223 15.48 -11.05 4.64
CA ALA A 223 15.64 -10.84 6.08
C ALA A 223 15.94 -12.15 6.83
N VAL A 224 15.56 -13.31 6.27
CA VAL A 224 15.90 -14.63 6.82
C VAL A 224 17.37 -14.91 6.50
N ASP A 225 18.15 -15.28 7.53
CA ASP A 225 19.50 -15.77 7.30
C ASP A 225 19.45 -17.12 6.57
N LEU A 226 19.56 -17.06 5.25
CA LEU A 226 19.56 -18.23 4.37
C LEU A 226 20.83 -19.07 4.48
N THR A 227 21.85 -18.61 5.21
CA THR A 227 23.13 -19.33 5.35
C THR A 227 22.91 -20.71 5.95
N GLY A 228 22.06 -20.82 6.96
CA GLY A 228 21.70 -22.10 7.57
C GLY A 228 20.89 -23.00 6.64
N ILE A 229 19.98 -22.44 5.86
CA ILE A 229 19.16 -23.18 4.88
C ILE A 229 20.04 -23.67 3.73
N PHE A 230 20.92 -22.79 3.22
CA PHE A 230 21.86 -23.15 2.16
C PHE A 230 22.81 -24.28 2.58
N LEU A 231 23.32 -24.25 3.80
CA LEU A 231 24.14 -25.32 4.37
C LEU A 231 23.38 -26.65 4.50
N LEU A 232 22.08 -26.62 4.86
CA LEU A 232 21.24 -27.84 4.92
C LEU A 232 21.04 -28.47 3.53
N PHE A 233 20.80 -27.68 2.49
CA PHE A 233 20.61 -28.17 1.12
C PHE A 233 21.92 -28.64 0.45
N PHE A 234 23.06 -28.07 0.83
CA PHE A 234 24.34 -28.39 0.22
C PHE A 234 25.21 -29.36 1.05
N SER A 235 24.93 -29.58 2.36
CA SER A 235 25.66 -30.56 3.19
C SER A 235 25.40 -31.97 2.71
N ASP A 236 24.20 -32.30 2.19
CA ASP A 236 23.89 -33.63 1.68
C ASP A 236 24.61 -33.94 0.35
N ASN A 237 24.95 -32.93 -0.43
CA ASN A 237 25.71 -33.11 -1.68
C ASN A 237 27.25 -33.18 -1.47
N ILE A 238 27.76 -32.68 -0.34
CA ILE A 238 29.21 -32.74 -0.03
C ILE A 238 29.58 -34.10 0.60
N SER A 239 28.61 -34.78 1.23
CA SER A 239 28.83 -36.12 1.82
C SER A 239 28.77 -37.25 0.80
N SER A 240 28.23 -37.06 -0.41
CA SER A 240 28.16 -38.11 -1.43
C SER A 240 29.37 -38.20 -2.38
N GLU A 241 30.28 -37.24 -2.36
CA GLU A 241 31.50 -37.25 -3.20
C GLU A 241 32.77 -37.80 -2.52
N LYS A 242 32.67 -38.30 -1.28
CA LYS A 242 33.85 -38.80 -0.53
C LYS A 242 33.95 -40.32 -0.41
N THR A 243 33.29 -41.07 -1.28
CA THR A 243 33.47 -42.53 -1.31
C THR A 243 33.61 -43.05 -2.74
N GLU A 244 34.74 -42.72 -3.38
CA GLU A 244 35.33 -43.55 -4.42
C GLU A 244 36.72 -42.98 -4.78
N HIS A 245 37.75 -43.46 -4.13
CA HIS A 245 39.04 -43.73 -4.73
C HIS A 245 40.00 -44.17 -3.64
N TYR A 246 40.16 -45.50 -3.50
CA TYR A 246 41.42 -46.20 -3.19
C TYR A 246 41.14 -47.70 -3.29
N ILE A 247 41.40 -48.30 -4.45
CA ILE A 247 42.19 -49.52 -4.68
C ILE A 247 42.81 -49.43 -6.07
#